data_f7893af86b064c402e03894522897aca
#
_entry.id   f7893af86b064c402e03894522897aca
#
_cell.length_a   1.000
_cell.length_b   1.000
_cell.length_c   1.000
_cell.angle_alpha   90.00
_cell.angle_beta   90.00
_cell.angle_gamma   90.00
#
_symmetry.space_group_name_H-M   'P 1'
#
loop_
_entity.id
_entity.type
_entity.pdbx_description
1 polymer ?
#
loop_
_entity_poly.entity_id
_entity_poly.type
_entity_poly.pdbx_seq_one_letter_code
_entity_poly.pdbx_strand_id
1 'polypeptide(L)'
;MFRSILIANRGEIAVRIIRACRNMGIKSIAVYSKEDKDSLHVQLADRRVCIGEGPAKNSYLNMERIISAAKNTDADAIHPGFGFLSENADFVRLCKENGIAFIGPSAEVIDSMGNRSEEHTSE
;
A
#
# COMPACT_ATOMS: atom_id res chain seq x y z
N MET A 1 -13.16 13.29 1.46
CA MET A 1 -13.07 11.99 0.78
C MET A 1 -11.91 11.99 -0.21
N PHE A 2 -11.28 10.84 -0.37
CA PHE A 2 -10.15 10.71 -1.30
C PHE A 2 -10.64 10.66 -2.75
N ARG A 3 -9.86 11.23 -3.66
CA ARG A 3 -10.14 11.16 -5.09
C ARG A 3 -9.47 9.93 -5.71
N SER A 4 -8.29 9.59 -5.22
CA SER A 4 -7.53 8.46 -5.73
C SER A 4 -6.77 7.78 -4.60
N ILE A 5 -6.71 6.47 -4.68
CA ILE A 5 -6.02 5.64 -3.68
C ILE A 5 -5.06 4.70 -4.40
N LEU A 6 -3.81 4.69 -3.96
CA LEU A 6 -2.82 3.73 -4.43
C LEU A 6 -2.92 2.49 -3.55
N ILE A 7 -3.04 1.32 -4.16
CA ILE A 7 -3.14 0.05 -3.46
C ILE A 7 -1.75 -0.62 -3.43
N ALA A 8 -1.13 -0.62 -2.26
CA ALA A 8 0.22 -1.16 -2.08
C ALA A 8 0.15 -2.64 -1.67
N ASN A 9 -0.48 -3.44 -2.52
CA ASN A 9 -0.62 -4.87 -2.29
C ASN A 9 -0.90 -5.56 -3.62
N ARG A 10 -1.08 -6.87 -3.59
CA ARG A 10 -1.29 -7.68 -4.78
C ARG A 10 -2.37 -8.73 -4.52
N GLY A 11 -2.72 -9.47 -5.59
CA GLY A 11 -3.63 -10.61 -5.48
C GLY A 11 -5.05 -10.21 -5.10
N GLU A 12 -5.75 -11.13 -4.45
CA GLU A 12 -7.16 -10.95 -4.11
C GLU A 12 -7.41 -9.75 -3.22
N ILE A 13 -6.49 -9.48 -2.29
CA ILE A 13 -6.62 -8.33 -1.39
C ILE A 13 -6.66 -7.03 -2.20
N ALA A 14 -5.76 -6.90 -3.17
CA ALA A 14 -5.72 -5.72 -4.04
C ALA A 14 -7.01 -5.62 -4.86
N VAL A 15 -7.49 -6.74 -5.39
CA VAL A 15 -8.74 -6.77 -6.17
C VAL A 15 -9.92 -6.28 -5.32
N ARG A 16 -10.02 -6.73 -4.08
CA ARG A 16 -11.10 -6.31 -3.18
C ARG A 16 -11.08 -4.81 -2.93
N ILE A 17 -9.88 -4.26 -2.70
CA ILE A 17 -9.74 -2.83 -2.44
C ILE A 17 -10.10 -2.02 -3.69
N ILE A 18 -9.66 -2.48 -4.85
CA ILE A 18 -9.98 -1.82 -6.13
C ILE A 18 -11.49 -1.79 -6.36
N ARG A 19 -12.17 -2.91 -6.09
CA ARG A 19 -13.63 -2.97 -6.23
C ARG A 19 -14.33 -2.03 -5.26
N ALA A 20 -13.84 -1.95 -4.02
CA ALA A 20 -14.38 -1.02 -3.04
C ALA A 20 -14.22 0.42 -3.51
N CYS A 21 -13.05 0.76 -4.05
CA CYS A 21 -12.81 2.10 -4.61
C CYS A 21 -13.81 2.41 -5.71
N ARG A 22 -14.01 1.46 -6.63
CA ARG A 22 -14.95 1.64 -7.73
C ARG A 22 -16.37 1.90 -7.21
N ASN A 23 -16.80 1.15 -6.21
CA ASN A 23 -18.14 1.32 -5.63
C ASN A 23 -18.29 2.68 -4.96
N MET A 24 -17.22 3.28 -4.49
CA MET A 24 -17.23 4.57 -3.82
C MET A 24 -16.92 5.74 -4.76
N GLY A 25 -16.71 5.47 -6.04
CA GLY A 25 -16.35 6.51 -7.00
C GLY A 25 -14.94 7.03 -6.84
N ILE A 26 -14.04 6.24 -6.26
CA ILE A 26 -12.65 6.60 -6.04
C ILE A 26 -11.78 5.95 -7.11
N LYS A 27 -10.84 6.70 -7.69
CA LYS A 27 -9.90 6.16 -8.66
C LYS A 27 -8.90 5.25 -7.97
N SER A 28 -8.66 4.08 -8.54
CA SER A 28 -7.70 3.13 -8.01
C SER A 28 -6.41 3.15 -8.81
N ILE A 29 -5.29 3.07 -8.10
CA ILE A 29 -3.96 3.02 -8.71
C ILE A 29 -3.30 1.75 -8.21
N ALA A 30 -3.08 0.79 -9.11
CA ALA A 30 -2.41 -0.45 -8.76
C ALA A 30 -0.91 -0.28 -8.94
N VAL A 31 -0.15 -0.79 -7.98
CA VAL A 31 1.28 -0.98 -8.17
C VAL A 31 1.53 -2.47 -8.39
N TYR A 32 2.57 -2.80 -9.11
CA TYR A 32 2.85 -4.19 -9.41
C TYR A 32 4.33 -4.44 -9.67
N SER A 33 4.79 -5.64 -9.31
CA SER A 33 6.10 -6.11 -9.72
C SER A 33 6.00 -6.58 -11.17
N LYS A 34 7.12 -6.64 -11.86
CA LYS A 34 7.16 -7.07 -13.26
C LYS A 34 6.47 -8.43 -13.48
N GLU A 35 6.59 -9.34 -12.52
CA GLU A 35 5.97 -10.66 -12.61
C GLU A 35 4.46 -10.61 -12.56
N ASP A 36 3.91 -9.58 -11.93
CA ASP A 36 2.47 -9.44 -11.72
C ASP A 36 1.78 -8.56 -12.78
N LYS A 37 2.47 -8.18 -13.85
CA LYS A 37 1.92 -7.23 -14.84
C LYS A 37 0.58 -7.64 -15.45
N ASP A 38 0.32 -8.93 -15.55
CA ASP A 38 -0.91 -9.45 -16.14
C ASP A 38 -1.94 -9.87 -15.09
N SER A 39 -1.66 -9.59 -13.82
CA SER A 39 -2.55 -9.96 -12.71
C SER A 39 -3.88 -9.21 -12.77
N LEU A 40 -4.91 -9.82 -12.21
CA LEU A 40 -6.25 -9.25 -12.24
C LEU A 40 -6.32 -7.86 -11.61
N HIS A 41 -5.64 -7.65 -10.48
CA HIS A 41 -5.69 -6.34 -9.83
C HIS A 41 -5.11 -5.24 -10.73
N VAL A 42 -4.11 -5.55 -11.53
CA VAL A 42 -3.52 -4.59 -12.47
C VAL A 42 -4.53 -4.24 -13.57
N GLN A 43 -5.22 -5.26 -14.07
CA GLN A 43 -6.21 -5.07 -15.14
C GLN A 43 -7.43 -4.26 -14.69
N LEU A 44 -7.85 -4.43 -13.45
CA LEU A 44 -9.05 -3.78 -12.92
C LEU A 44 -8.83 -2.34 -12.47
N ALA A 45 -7.60 -1.97 -12.16
CA ALA A 45 -7.30 -0.63 -11.66
C ALA A 45 -7.46 0.45 -12.74
N ASP A 46 -7.81 1.65 -12.32
CA ASP A 46 -7.91 2.80 -13.22
C ASP A 46 -6.53 3.20 -13.77
N ARG A 47 -5.51 3.12 -12.93
CA ARG A 47 -4.12 3.38 -13.32
C ARG A 47 -3.22 2.30 -12.74
N ARG A 48 -2.03 2.15 -13.31
CA ARG A 48 -1.08 1.12 -12.90
C ARG A 48 0.35 1.61 -13.04
N VAL A 49 1.20 1.24 -12.06
CA VAL A 49 2.60 1.61 -12.04
C VAL A 49 3.45 0.40 -11.68
N CYS A 50 4.45 0.10 -12.50
CA CYS A 50 5.40 -0.95 -12.19
C CYS A 50 6.39 -0.42 -11.14
N ILE A 51 6.56 -1.16 -10.05
CA ILE A 51 7.41 -0.72 -8.93
C ILE A 51 8.68 -1.56 -8.76
N GLY A 52 8.96 -2.47 -9.67
CA GLY A 52 10.23 -3.19 -9.67
C GLY A 52 10.13 -4.66 -10.02
N GLU A 53 11.18 -5.39 -9.67
CA GLU A 53 11.29 -6.81 -9.96
C GLU A 53 10.38 -7.65 -9.08
N GLY A 54 10.27 -8.96 -9.41
CA GLY A 54 9.39 -9.89 -8.73
C GLY A 54 9.52 -10.00 -7.21
N PRO A 55 10.74 -10.11 -6.64
CA PRO A 55 10.88 -10.21 -5.18
C PRO A 55 10.25 -9.03 -4.45
N ALA A 56 9.47 -9.32 -3.39
CA ALA A 56 8.74 -8.29 -2.64
C ALA A 56 9.66 -7.17 -2.13
N LYS A 57 10.87 -7.50 -1.69
CA LYS A 57 11.81 -6.50 -1.19
C LYS A 57 12.20 -5.47 -2.24
N ASN A 58 12.08 -5.83 -3.52
CA ASN A 58 12.42 -4.93 -4.63
C ASN A 58 11.21 -4.22 -5.21
N SER A 59 10.02 -4.49 -4.68
CA SER A 59 8.77 -3.95 -5.20
C SER A 59 7.81 -3.60 -4.07
N TYR A 60 7.02 -4.56 -3.60
CA TYR A 60 5.95 -4.28 -2.61
C TYR A 60 6.48 -3.85 -1.23
N LEU A 61 7.73 -4.14 -0.90
CA LEU A 61 8.36 -3.70 0.34
C LEU A 61 9.31 -2.52 0.13
N ASN A 62 9.42 -2.02 -1.08
CA ASN A 62 10.28 -0.87 -1.38
C ASN A 62 9.49 0.43 -1.16
N MET A 63 9.66 1.00 0.03
CA MET A 63 8.92 2.20 0.45
C MET A 63 9.10 3.38 -0.51
N GLU A 64 10.33 3.63 -0.94
CA GLU A 64 10.62 4.76 -1.82
C GLU A 64 9.92 4.65 -3.16
N ARG A 65 9.89 3.45 -3.73
CA ARG A 65 9.22 3.24 -5.02
C ARG A 65 7.72 3.43 -4.91
N ILE A 66 7.14 2.96 -3.80
CA ILE A 66 5.70 3.12 -3.58
C ILE A 66 5.36 4.59 -3.38
N ILE A 67 6.14 5.32 -2.59
CA ILE A 67 5.94 6.76 -2.39
C ILE A 67 6.11 7.51 -3.71
N SER A 68 7.12 7.17 -4.50
CA SER A 68 7.32 7.79 -5.81
C SER A 68 6.13 7.55 -6.74
N ALA A 69 5.60 6.33 -6.75
CA ALA A 69 4.42 5.99 -7.54
C ALA A 69 3.21 6.81 -7.11
N ALA A 70 3.03 6.99 -5.80
CA ALA A 70 1.93 7.79 -5.27
C ALA A 70 2.05 9.25 -5.68
N LYS A 71 3.25 9.81 -5.60
CA LYS A 71 3.49 11.21 -5.97
C LYS A 71 3.31 11.43 -7.47
N ASN A 72 3.80 10.50 -8.29
CA ASN A 72 3.71 10.62 -9.74
C ASN A 72 2.28 10.48 -10.26
N THR A 73 1.42 9.84 -9.52
CA THR A 73 0.01 9.64 -9.88
C THR A 73 -0.94 10.56 -9.13
N ASP A 74 -0.40 11.44 -8.28
CA ASP A 74 -1.18 12.33 -7.42
C ASP A 74 -2.17 11.58 -6.54
N ALA A 75 -1.76 10.44 -6.01
CA ALA A 75 -2.60 9.67 -5.09
C ALA A 75 -2.78 10.43 -3.77
N ASP A 76 -4.02 10.49 -3.31
CA ASP A 76 -4.34 11.14 -2.03
C ASP A 76 -3.99 10.27 -0.85
N ALA A 77 -4.04 8.96 -1.05
CA ALA A 77 -3.87 8.00 0.03
C ALA A 77 -3.24 6.71 -0.48
N ILE A 78 -2.67 5.94 0.45
CA ILE A 78 -2.15 4.61 0.18
C ILE A 78 -2.90 3.63 1.08
N HIS A 79 -3.45 2.59 0.48
CA HIS A 79 -4.06 1.47 1.20
C HIS A 79 -3.11 0.27 1.12
N PRO A 80 -2.51 -0.15 2.22
CA PRO A 80 -1.51 -1.21 2.18
C PRO A 80 -2.10 -2.63 2.18
N GLY A 81 -3.40 -2.78 2.46
CA GLY A 81 -4.01 -4.09 2.62
C GLY A 81 -3.46 -4.80 3.84
N PHE A 82 -3.17 -6.09 3.69
CA PHE A 82 -2.57 -6.92 4.74
C PHE A 82 -1.15 -7.33 4.33
N GLY A 83 -0.28 -7.49 5.30
CA GLY A 83 1.11 -7.86 5.04
C GLY A 83 1.91 -6.72 4.41
N PHE A 84 3.04 -7.04 3.82
CA PHE A 84 3.94 -6.04 3.22
C PHE A 84 4.19 -4.85 4.15
N LEU A 85 3.80 -3.64 3.75
CA LEU A 85 4.03 -2.43 4.54
C LEU A 85 2.89 -2.06 5.48
N SER A 86 1.85 -2.90 5.58
CA SER A 86 0.67 -2.58 6.38
C SER A 86 0.97 -2.37 7.87
N GLU A 87 2.02 -2.99 8.38
CA GLU A 87 2.40 -2.87 9.79
C GLU A 87 3.78 -2.24 9.95
N ASN A 88 4.20 -1.43 8.99
CA ASN A 88 5.50 -0.77 9.03
C ASN A 88 5.31 0.69 9.44
N ALA A 89 5.69 1.01 10.70
CA ALA A 89 5.53 2.37 11.24
C ALA A 89 6.37 3.40 10.47
N ASP A 90 7.54 3.01 9.99
CA ASP A 90 8.39 3.93 9.22
C ASP A 90 7.72 4.32 7.91
N PHE A 91 7.01 3.40 7.29
CA PHE A 91 6.28 3.69 6.07
C PHE A 91 5.12 4.65 6.33
N VAL A 92 4.41 4.46 7.44
CA VAL A 92 3.32 5.38 7.83
C VAL A 92 3.86 6.79 8.00
N ARG A 93 5.01 6.93 8.67
CA ARG A 93 5.66 8.24 8.86
C ARG A 93 6.09 8.84 7.53
N LEU A 94 6.61 8.02 6.64
CA LEU A 94 7.06 8.45 5.32
C LEU A 94 5.87 8.96 4.48
N CYS A 95 4.74 8.30 4.55
CA CYS A 95 3.52 8.77 3.90
C CYS A 95 3.14 10.16 4.41
N LYS A 96 3.12 10.32 5.73
CA LYS A 96 2.75 11.59 6.34
C LYS A 96 3.70 12.71 5.92
N GLU A 97 5.00 12.44 5.89
CA GLU A 97 6.02 13.41 5.46
C GLU A 97 5.80 13.87 4.03
N ASN A 98 5.21 13.03 3.20
CA ASN A 98 4.98 13.33 1.80
C ASN A 98 3.54 13.80 1.51
N GLY A 99 2.76 14.07 2.57
CA GLY A 99 1.41 14.57 2.41
C GLY A 99 0.42 13.51 1.89
N ILE A 100 0.72 12.24 2.10
CA ILE A 100 -0.11 11.13 1.63
C ILE A 100 -0.77 10.48 2.84
N ALA A 101 -2.09 10.31 2.81
CA ALA A 101 -2.80 9.63 3.89
C ALA A 101 -2.50 8.13 3.85
N PHE A 102 -2.31 7.53 5.01
CA PHE A 102 -2.15 6.09 5.13
C PHE A 102 -3.45 5.51 5.67
N ILE A 103 -4.03 4.57 4.95
CA ILE A 103 -5.29 3.94 5.36
C ILE A 103 -4.97 2.74 6.24
N GLY A 104 -4.98 2.96 7.55
CA GLY A 104 -4.63 1.93 8.53
C GLY A 104 -4.27 2.56 9.86
N PRO A 105 -3.71 1.76 10.79
CA PRO A 105 -3.32 2.26 12.10
C PRO A 105 -2.24 3.33 12.01
N SER A 106 -2.17 4.20 13.01
CA SER A 106 -1.09 5.19 13.09
C SER A 106 0.25 4.52 13.39
N ALA A 107 1.34 5.25 13.17
CA ALA A 107 2.68 4.75 13.47
C ALA A 107 2.81 4.37 14.95
N GLU A 108 2.24 5.17 15.83
CA GLU A 108 2.29 4.93 17.28
C GLU A 108 1.56 3.64 17.65
N VAL A 109 0.40 3.37 17.02
CA VAL A 109 -0.35 2.15 17.27
C VAL A 109 0.44 0.94 16.78
N ILE A 110 1.05 1.03 15.60
CA ILE A 110 1.87 -0.06 15.05
C ILE A 110 3.05 -0.37 15.97
N ASP A 111 3.75 0.64 16.44
CA ASP A 111 4.88 0.49 17.36
C ASP A 111 4.41 -0.17 18.66
N SER A 112 3.26 0.25 19.18
CA SER A 112 2.67 -0.32 20.40
C SER A 112 2.36 -1.79 20.22
N MET A 113 1.80 -2.19 19.08
CA MET A 113 1.50 -3.59 18.80
C MET A 113 2.76 -4.43 18.70
N GLY A 114 3.81 -3.90 18.07
CA GLY A 114 5.10 -4.58 17.98
C GLY A 114 5.72 -4.80 19.35
N ASN A 115 5.73 -3.77 20.19
CA ASN A 115 6.25 -3.87 21.56
C ASN A 115 5.45 -4.88 22.38
N ARG A 116 4.15 -4.85 22.23
CA ARG A 116 3.27 -5.79 22.95
C ARG A 116 3.56 -7.24 22.53
N SER A 117 3.78 -7.46 21.25
CA SER A 117 4.13 -8.78 20.73
C SER A 117 5.45 -9.27 21.30
N GLU A 118 6.44 -8.38 21.40
CA GLU A 118 7.74 -8.71 21.99
C GLU A 118 7.60 -9.09 23.45
N GLU A 119 6.85 -8.30 24.21
CA GLU A 119 6.61 -8.59 25.63
C GLU A 119 5.95 -9.97 25.80
N HIS A 120 4.95 -10.24 24.99
CA HIS A 120 4.24 -11.50 25.03
C HIS A 120 5.15 -12.67 24.69
N THR A 121 6.03 -12.47 23.74
CA THR A 121 6.96 -13.50 23.28
C THR A 121 8.03 -13.82 24.33
N SER A 122 8.43 -12.83 25.10
CA SER A 122 9.49 -13.02 26.09
C SER A 122 9.02 -13.73 27.36
N GLU A 123 7.75 -13.89 27.55
CA GLU A 123 7.19 -14.64 28.67
C GLU A 123 7.27 -16.15 28.42
#